data_e516f9b426172b74513d1390f4704e06
#
_entry.id   e516f9b426172b74513d1390f4704e06
#
_cell.length_a   1.000
_cell.length_b   1.000
_cell.length_c   1.000
_cell.angle_alpha   90.00
_cell.angle_beta   90.00
_cell.angle_gamma   90.00
#
_symmetry.space_group_name_H-M   'P 1'
#
loop_
_entity.id
_entity.type
_entity.pdbx_description
1 polymer ?
#
loop_
_entity_poly.entity_id
_entity_poly.type
_entity_poly.pdbx_seq_one_letter_code
_entity_poly.pdbx_strand_id
1 'polypeptide(L)' 'VAAQWDAGELGCGELVLELRFRLSALGPGELFRLVALDPGAPADIPAWCRMTGHTLVTTEHPVYLIQRKED' A
#
# COMPACT_ATOMS: atom_id res chain seq x y z
N VAL A 1 -1.01 0.99 13.63
CA VAL A 1 -0.17 0.75 12.45
C VAL A 1 1.22 1.35 12.65
N ALA A 2 2.20 0.80 11.97
CA ALA A 2 3.58 1.27 12.11
C ALA A 2 3.81 2.58 11.37
N ALA A 3 3.11 2.81 10.28
CA ALA A 3 3.22 4.04 9.49
C ALA A 3 1.96 4.25 8.67
N GLN A 4 1.79 5.46 8.16
CA GLN A 4 0.67 5.78 7.30
C GLN A 4 1.06 6.88 6.33
N TRP A 5 0.34 6.93 5.20
CA TRP A 5 0.60 7.92 4.17
C TRP A 5 -0.68 8.20 3.40
N ASP A 6 -0.98 9.49 3.26
CA ASP A 6 -2.09 9.93 2.43
C ASP A 6 -1.51 10.36 1.08
N ALA A 7 -1.68 9.49 0.09
CA ALA A 7 -1.16 9.75 -1.25
C ALA A 7 -2.06 10.69 -2.05
N GLY A 8 -3.25 11.00 -1.52
CA GLY A 8 -4.17 11.89 -2.21
C GLY A 8 -4.54 11.34 -3.59
N GLU A 9 -4.47 12.20 -4.59
CA GLU A 9 -4.87 11.85 -5.95
C GLU A 9 -3.70 11.37 -6.82
N LEU A 10 -2.57 11.03 -6.21
CA LEU A 10 -1.39 10.57 -6.92
C LEU A 10 -1.73 9.33 -7.77
N GLY A 11 -1.30 9.32 -9.03
CA GLY A 11 -1.55 8.20 -9.92
C GLY A 11 -0.82 6.94 -9.50
N CYS A 12 -1.37 5.78 -9.85
CA CYS A 12 -0.86 4.50 -9.35
C CYS A 12 0.59 4.22 -9.74
N GLY A 13 1.05 4.69 -10.90
CA GLY A 13 2.45 4.51 -11.29
C GLY A 13 3.43 5.11 -10.28
N GLU A 14 3.22 6.37 -9.94
CA GLU A 14 4.06 7.05 -8.95
C GLU A 14 3.75 6.58 -7.53
N LEU A 15 2.48 6.27 -7.27
CA LEU A 15 2.04 5.84 -5.96
C LEU A 15 2.75 4.56 -5.53
N VAL A 16 2.82 3.55 -6.41
CA VAL A 16 3.42 2.28 -6.03
C VAL A 16 4.94 2.38 -5.88
N LEU A 17 5.59 3.28 -6.60
CA LEU A 17 7.01 3.53 -6.41
C LEU A 17 7.29 4.08 -5.02
N GLU A 18 6.52 5.09 -4.60
CA GLU A 18 6.66 5.67 -3.28
C GLU A 18 6.24 4.68 -2.20
N LEU A 19 5.17 3.94 -2.44
CA LEU A 19 4.69 2.93 -1.50
C LEU A 19 5.73 1.85 -1.24
N ARG A 20 6.38 1.37 -2.31
CA ARG A 20 7.46 0.40 -2.19
C ARG A 20 8.56 0.91 -1.29
N PHE A 21 8.94 2.16 -1.49
CA PHE A 21 9.99 2.79 -0.71
C PHE A 21 9.59 2.88 0.77
N ARG A 22 8.37 3.31 1.04
CA ARG A 22 7.87 3.47 2.41
C ARG A 22 7.74 2.14 3.13
N LEU A 23 7.25 1.11 2.43
CA LEU A 23 7.14 -0.23 3.02
C LEU A 23 8.50 -0.83 3.32
N SER A 24 9.51 -0.55 2.47
CA SER A 24 10.85 -1.09 2.72
C SER A 24 11.48 -0.51 3.98
N ALA A 25 10.99 0.61 4.48
CA ALA A 25 11.48 1.21 5.72
C ALA A 25 10.84 0.56 6.96
N LEU A 26 9.82 -0.26 6.78
CA LEU A 26 9.18 -0.98 7.89
C LEU A 26 9.87 -2.30 8.18
N GLY A 27 9.65 -2.83 9.39
CA GLY A 27 10.07 -4.18 9.73
C GLY A 27 9.12 -5.23 9.17
N PRO A 28 9.56 -6.49 9.10
CA PRO A 28 8.70 -7.58 8.60
C PRO A 28 7.42 -7.70 9.40
N GLY A 29 6.30 -7.87 8.70
CA GLY A 29 5.00 -8.04 9.34
C GLY A 29 4.34 -6.78 9.85
N GLU A 30 5.00 -5.63 9.76
CA GLU A 30 4.41 -4.38 10.22
C GLU A 30 3.31 -3.88 9.29
N LEU A 31 2.36 -3.14 9.86
CA LEU A 31 1.20 -2.66 9.13
C LEU A 31 1.38 -1.22 8.68
N PHE A 32 0.92 -0.97 7.46
CA PHE A 32 0.97 0.35 6.83
C PHE A 32 -0.43 0.74 6.37
N ARG A 33 -0.86 1.95 6.74
CA ARG A 33 -2.16 2.47 6.31
C ARG A 33 -1.95 3.44 5.15
N LEU A 34 -2.54 3.09 4.01
CA LEU A 34 -2.46 3.91 2.79
C LEU A 34 -3.82 4.52 2.50
N VAL A 35 -3.82 5.82 2.21
CA VAL A 35 -5.01 6.49 1.65
C VAL A 35 -4.68 6.84 0.21
N ALA A 36 -5.45 6.31 -0.74
CA ALA A 36 -5.24 6.51 -2.17
C ALA A 36 -6.58 6.82 -2.83
N LEU A 37 -6.70 8.03 -3.35
CA LEU A 37 -7.95 8.50 -3.95
C LEU A 37 -8.09 8.16 -5.43
N ASP A 38 -6.99 7.75 -6.07
CA ASP A 38 -7.00 7.41 -7.49
C ASP A 38 -8.05 6.33 -7.77
N PRO A 39 -8.93 6.53 -8.77
CA PRO A 39 -9.98 5.56 -9.06
C PRO A 39 -9.46 4.20 -9.53
N GLY A 40 -8.20 4.10 -9.95
CA GLY A 40 -7.57 2.83 -10.30
C GLY A 40 -7.06 2.05 -9.09
N ALA A 41 -6.97 2.68 -7.91
CA ALA A 41 -6.40 2.04 -6.73
C ALA A 41 -7.10 0.73 -6.32
N PRO A 42 -8.45 0.63 -6.37
CA PRO A 42 -9.11 -0.63 -5.98
C PRO A 42 -8.67 -1.84 -6.80
N ALA A 43 -8.23 -1.64 -8.04
CA ALA A 43 -7.72 -2.71 -8.88
C ALA A 43 -6.21 -2.85 -8.75
N ASP A 44 -5.50 -1.72 -8.71
CA ASP A 44 -4.04 -1.72 -8.78
C ASP A 44 -3.35 -2.10 -7.47
N ILE A 45 -3.89 -1.67 -6.32
CA ILE A 45 -3.26 -1.96 -5.03
C ILE A 45 -3.29 -3.46 -4.72
N PRO A 46 -4.43 -4.17 -4.87
CA PRO A 46 -4.44 -5.61 -4.67
C PRO A 46 -3.49 -6.36 -5.61
N ALA A 47 -3.43 -5.95 -6.87
CA ALA A 47 -2.52 -6.57 -7.85
C ALA A 47 -1.06 -6.36 -7.45
N TRP A 48 -0.73 -5.14 -7.02
CA TRP A 48 0.63 -4.81 -6.58
C TRP A 48 1.02 -5.62 -5.35
N CYS A 49 0.10 -5.78 -4.39
CA CYS A 49 0.37 -6.58 -3.19
C CYS A 49 0.65 -8.05 -3.55
N ARG A 50 -0.14 -8.61 -4.48
CA ARG A 50 0.09 -9.98 -4.94
C ARG A 50 1.45 -10.11 -5.62
N MET A 51 1.83 -9.13 -6.43
CA MET A 51 3.06 -9.16 -7.19
C MET A 51 4.29 -9.02 -6.28
N THR A 52 4.20 -8.21 -5.24
CA THR A 52 5.34 -7.94 -4.36
C THR A 52 5.44 -8.88 -3.16
N GLY A 53 4.36 -9.61 -2.85
CA GLY A 53 4.33 -10.50 -1.69
C GLY A 53 3.84 -9.86 -0.41
N HIS A 54 3.49 -8.57 -0.43
CA HIS A 54 2.86 -7.95 0.72
C HIS A 54 1.41 -8.39 0.83
N THR A 55 0.85 -8.34 2.04
CA THR A 55 -0.53 -8.76 2.28
C THR A 55 -1.45 -7.55 2.37
N LEU A 56 -2.50 -7.54 1.57
CA LEU A 56 -3.55 -6.54 1.70
C LEU A 56 -4.53 -7.05 2.75
N VAL A 57 -4.45 -6.47 3.96
CA VAL A 57 -5.24 -6.94 5.10
C VAL A 57 -6.68 -6.50 4.98
N THR A 58 -6.92 -5.22 4.72
CA THR A 58 -8.26 -4.71 4.47
C THR A 58 -8.22 -3.71 3.33
N THR A 59 -9.34 -3.58 2.63
CA THR A 59 -9.48 -2.62 1.56
C THR A 59 -10.88 -2.00 1.64
N GLU A 60 -10.91 -0.73 1.96
CA GLU A 60 -12.13 0.07 1.99
C GLU A 60 -11.80 1.38 1.31
N HIS A 61 -11.80 1.36 -0.02
CA HIS A 61 -11.39 2.52 -0.80
C HIS A 61 -12.00 3.81 -0.23
N PRO A 62 -11.21 4.84 0.03
CA PRO A 62 -9.80 5.05 -0.36
C PRO A 62 -8.75 4.53 0.64
N VAL A 63 -9.14 3.76 1.65
CA VAL A 63 -8.24 3.31 2.70
C VAL A 63 -7.82 1.86 2.47
N TYR A 64 -6.52 1.60 2.57
CA TYR A 64 -5.92 0.28 2.37
C TYR A 64 -4.98 -0.02 3.50
N LEU A 65 -5.13 -1.19 4.13
CA LEU A 65 -4.24 -1.63 5.20
C LEU A 65 -3.36 -2.75 4.64
N ILE A 66 -2.06 -2.50 4.60
CA ILE A 66 -1.09 -3.37 3.97
C ILE A 66 -0.10 -3.87 5.01
N GLN A 67 0.14 -5.18 5.04
CA GLN A 67 1.14 -5.77 5.92
C GLN A 67 2.39 -6.08 5.11
N ARG A 68 3.54 -5.57 5.58
CA ARG A 68 4.80 -5.82 4.91
C ARG A 68 5.15 -7.30 5.01
N LYS A 69 5.63 -7.87 3.91
CA LYS A 69 6.05 -9.28 3.88
C LYS A 69 7.17 -9.54 4.90
N GLU A 70 7.29 -10.80 5.28
CA GLU A 70 8.15 -11.21 6.40
C GLU A 70 9.65 -11.27 6.07
N ASP A 71 10.02 -11.36 4.81
CA ASP A 71 11.44 -11.50 4.45
C ASP A 71 12.15 -10.19 4.13
#